data_e3c2ad843d6dd4841edcccef83cf94c0
#
_entry.id   e3c2ad843d6dd4841edcccef83cf94c0
#
_cell.length_a   1.000
_cell.length_b   1.000
_cell.length_c   1.000
_cell.angle_alpha   90.00
_cell.angle_beta   90.00
_cell.angle_gamma   90.00
#
_symmetry.space_group_name_H-M   'P 1'
#
loop_
_entity.id
_entity.type
_entity.pdbx_description
1 polymer ?
#
loop_
_entity_poly.entity_id
_entity_poly.type
_entity_poly.pdbx_seq_one_letter_code
_entity_poly.pdbx_strand_id
1 'polypeptide(L)'
;MSENNEKTQVKTAEKASVETAPPVVGTPKKKPAILATGIVVGALALMGLGIGGGVLIEQGLGTTSIATPSLSSGGDGNTTITQEESTIAAVAEKVEPSVVSIVTETQIQSYYGTTSGEGAGTGIIVSEDGYVMTNNHVIDGATTVSVIDSEGALYDDVEVIGRDPLNDIAFLKINSTDTFTPAELGNSSSIRVGQQVVAIGNALGQYSNTVTSGIVSGTGRPVTASSGYGDSESLTDLIQTDASINSGNSGGPLVNMSGQVIGINTAIVEDANGIGFSIPINSTKGVLAEVLATGE
;
A
#
# COMPACT_ATOMS: atom_id res chain seq x y z
N MET A 1 44.77 -44.63 47.79
CA MET A 1 44.75 -45.81 46.93
C MET A 1 43.95 -45.45 45.73
N SER A 2 44.70 -45.30 44.67
CA SER A 2 44.60 -45.66 43.26
C SER A 2 43.60 -44.77 42.49
N GLU A 3 44.03 -43.68 41.86
CA GLU A 3 44.64 -43.57 40.51
C GLU A 3 43.97 -44.45 39.48
N ASN A 4 43.22 -43.78 38.54
CA ASN A 4 43.42 -44.12 37.14
C ASN A 4 43.05 -42.93 36.24
N ASN A 5 44.04 -42.57 35.49
CA ASN A 5 44.23 -41.51 34.58
C ASN A 5 43.91 -42.09 33.19
N GLU A 6 42.94 -41.54 32.43
CA GLU A 6 42.78 -41.94 31.03
C GLU A 6 42.71 -40.69 30.14
N LYS A 7 43.83 -40.48 29.45
CA LYS A 7 44.05 -39.46 28.45
C LYS A 7 43.32 -39.89 27.17
N THR A 8 42.35 -39.12 26.71
CA THR A 8 41.83 -39.22 25.34
C THR A 8 42.42 -38.12 24.49
N GLN A 9 43.13 -38.55 23.45
CA GLN A 9 43.84 -37.70 22.47
C GLN A 9 42.86 -36.93 21.60
N VAL A 10 43.09 -35.62 21.47
CA VAL A 10 42.47 -34.75 20.51
C VAL A 10 43.20 -34.93 19.15
N LYS A 11 42.51 -35.45 18.15
CA LYS A 11 42.97 -35.47 16.76
C LYS A 11 42.79 -34.10 16.14
N THR A 12 43.88 -33.48 15.79
CA THR A 12 43.99 -32.27 14.96
C THR A 12 43.51 -32.59 13.55
N ALA A 13 42.43 -31.96 13.09
CA ALA A 13 42.00 -31.98 11.69
C ALA A 13 42.60 -30.78 10.96
N GLU A 14 43.30 -31.08 9.90
CA GLU A 14 44.07 -30.24 9.01
C GLU A 14 43.15 -29.29 8.22
N LYS A 15 43.44 -28.01 8.23
CA LYS A 15 42.79 -26.96 7.43
C LYS A 15 43.21 -27.11 5.98
N ALA A 16 42.25 -27.53 5.12
CA ALA A 16 42.39 -27.36 3.66
C ALA A 16 42.10 -25.90 3.29
N SER A 17 43.12 -25.23 2.81
CA SER A 17 43.04 -23.88 2.21
C SER A 17 42.32 -23.94 0.86
N VAL A 18 41.15 -23.28 0.77
CA VAL A 18 40.47 -23.05 -0.51
C VAL A 18 41.07 -21.77 -1.12
N GLU A 19 41.79 -21.95 -2.19
CA GLU A 19 42.35 -20.91 -3.04
C GLU A 19 41.23 -20.26 -3.87
N THR A 20 40.89 -19.00 -3.58
CA THR A 20 39.91 -18.23 -4.34
C THR A 20 40.56 -17.61 -5.56
N ALA A 21 40.15 -18.02 -6.75
CA ALA A 21 40.54 -17.39 -8.03
C ALA A 21 39.97 -15.97 -8.13
N PRO A 22 40.67 -15.01 -8.74
CA PRO A 22 40.21 -13.64 -8.88
C PRO A 22 39.11 -13.51 -9.93
N PRO A 23 38.21 -12.51 -9.79
CA PRO A 23 37.07 -12.33 -10.70
C PRO A 23 37.60 -11.85 -12.09
N VAL A 24 37.15 -12.54 -13.13
CA VAL A 24 37.40 -12.15 -14.54
C VAL A 24 36.54 -10.93 -14.85
N VAL A 25 37.19 -9.78 -15.04
CA VAL A 25 36.58 -8.55 -15.54
C VAL A 25 36.30 -8.72 -17.02
N GLY A 26 35.06 -9.00 -17.40
CA GLY A 26 34.63 -9.03 -18.79
C GLY A 26 34.47 -7.61 -19.35
N THR A 27 35.27 -7.31 -20.41
CA THR A 27 35.12 -6.05 -21.18
C THR A 27 33.77 -5.96 -21.87
N PRO A 28 33.11 -4.80 -21.91
CA PRO A 28 31.80 -4.65 -22.57
C PRO A 28 31.98 -4.70 -24.09
N LYS A 29 31.41 -5.72 -24.74
CA LYS A 29 31.32 -5.79 -26.20
C LYS A 29 30.36 -4.70 -26.70
N LYS A 30 30.90 -3.75 -27.50
CA LYS A 30 30.10 -2.77 -28.26
C LYS A 30 29.17 -3.51 -29.22
N LYS A 31 27.89 -3.33 -29.10
CA LYS A 31 26.89 -3.79 -30.08
C LYS A 31 26.92 -2.85 -31.29
N PRO A 32 26.84 -3.36 -32.52
CA PRO A 32 26.82 -2.50 -33.71
C PRO A 32 25.45 -1.81 -33.84
N ALA A 33 25.50 -0.50 -34.02
CA ALA A 33 24.33 0.36 -34.20
C ALA A 33 23.84 0.36 -35.67
N ILE A 34 23.51 -0.79 -36.23
CA ILE A 34 23.00 -0.91 -37.60
C ILE A 34 21.82 -1.89 -37.61
N LEU A 35 20.66 -1.52 -37.02
CA LEU A 35 19.40 -2.23 -37.25
C LEU A 35 18.13 -1.36 -37.02
N ALA A 36 18.27 -0.09 -36.65
CA ALA A 36 17.09 0.75 -36.40
C ALA A 36 16.55 1.42 -37.66
N THR A 37 17.36 1.63 -38.70
CA THR A 37 16.96 2.36 -39.91
C THR A 37 16.13 1.50 -40.89
N GLY A 38 16.34 0.18 -40.89
CA GLY A 38 15.64 -0.74 -41.79
C GLY A 38 14.15 -1.00 -41.40
N ILE A 39 13.83 -0.92 -40.13
CA ILE A 39 12.48 -1.22 -39.66
C ILE A 39 11.51 -0.05 -39.91
N VAL A 40 11.99 1.19 -39.83
CA VAL A 40 11.14 2.37 -40.05
C VAL A 40 10.78 2.52 -41.55
N VAL A 41 11.68 2.19 -42.45
CA VAL A 41 11.42 2.23 -43.90
C VAL A 41 10.48 1.08 -44.33
N GLY A 42 10.60 -0.08 -43.71
CA GLY A 42 9.68 -1.22 -43.95
C GLY A 42 8.25 -0.94 -43.47
N ALA A 43 8.06 -0.28 -42.31
CA ALA A 43 6.75 0.06 -41.78
C ALA A 43 6.03 1.11 -42.64
N LEU A 44 6.75 2.09 -43.18
CA LEU A 44 6.19 3.10 -44.08
C LEU A 44 5.82 2.50 -45.46
N ALA A 45 6.58 1.53 -45.98
CA ALA A 45 6.25 0.86 -47.23
C ALA A 45 4.99 -0.04 -47.12
N LEU A 46 4.78 -0.68 -45.97
CA LEU A 46 3.56 -1.47 -45.68
C LEU A 46 2.32 -0.59 -45.51
N MET A 47 2.46 0.62 -44.93
CA MET A 47 1.35 1.58 -44.86
C MET A 47 0.98 2.15 -46.26
N GLY A 48 1.98 2.39 -47.11
CA GLY A 48 1.72 2.88 -48.48
C GLY A 48 1.00 1.85 -49.35
N LEU A 49 1.29 0.56 -49.22
CA LEU A 49 0.62 -0.53 -49.93
C LEU A 49 -0.81 -0.78 -49.44
N GLY A 50 -1.05 -0.56 -48.13
CA GLY A 50 -2.38 -0.72 -47.50
C GLY A 50 -3.38 0.36 -48.02
N ILE A 51 -2.95 1.59 -48.24
CA ILE A 51 -3.80 2.67 -48.73
C ILE A 51 -4.02 2.58 -50.25
N GLY A 52 -3.04 2.15 -51.02
CA GLY A 52 -3.14 1.98 -52.45
C GLY A 52 -3.96 0.74 -52.88
N GLY A 53 -3.92 -0.34 -52.09
CA GLY A 53 -4.69 -1.56 -52.36
C GLY A 53 -6.18 -1.39 -52.10
N GLY A 54 -6.59 -0.56 -51.13
CA GLY A 54 -7.99 -0.30 -50.81
C GLY A 54 -8.74 0.42 -51.90
N VAL A 55 -8.11 1.34 -52.62
CA VAL A 55 -8.75 2.14 -53.66
C VAL A 55 -8.98 1.37 -54.99
N LEU A 56 -8.18 0.31 -55.25
CA LEU A 56 -8.30 -0.50 -56.47
C LEU A 56 -9.36 -1.60 -56.37
N ILE A 57 -9.80 -1.98 -55.17
CA ILE A 57 -10.83 -3.01 -54.97
C ILE A 57 -12.24 -2.44 -55.10
N GLU A 58 -12.43 -1.12 -54.95
CA GLU A 58 -13.74 -0.47 -55.02
C GLU A 58 -14.31 -0.37 -56.43
N GLN A 59 -13.48 -0.58 -57.48
CA GLN A 59 -13.95 -0.50 -58.87
C GLN A 59 -14.34 -1.85 -59.53
N GLY A 60 -14.26 -2.96 -58.84
CA GLY A 60 -14.41 -4.27 -59.50
C GLY A 60 -15.41 -5.25 -58.97
N LEU A 61 -15.92 -5.13 -57.74
CA LEU A 61 -16.83 -6.12 -57.16
C LEU A 61 -17.89 -5.40 -56.26
N GLY A 62 -19.14 -5.63 -56.57
CA GLY A 62 -20.29 -4.99 -55.96
C GLY A 62 -20.29 -5.00 -54.43
N THR A 63 -20.61 -3.85 -53.89
CA THR A 63 -20.94 -3.45 -52.54
C THR A 63 -21.08 -4.55 -51.47
N THR A 64 -20.00 -4.89 -50.83
CA THR A 64 -20.03 -5.40 -49.46
C THR A 64 -19.46 -4.28 -48.58
N SER A 65 -20.34 -3.59 -47.85
CA SER A 65 -19.95 -2.56 -46.90
C SER A 65 -19.13 -3.20 -45.77
N ILE A 66 -17.81 -3.14 -45.86
CA ILE A 66 -16.94 -3.37 -44.73
C ILE A 66 -17.06 -2.13 -43.85
N ALA A 67 -17.73 -2.28 -42.71
CA ALA A 67 -17.77 -1.22 -41.70
C ALA A 67 -16.31 -0.98 -41.24
N THR A 68 -15.70 0.09 -41.76
CA THR A 68 -14.47 0.63 -41.19
C THR A 68 -14.80 1.10 -39.78
N PRO A 69 -14.07 0.67 -38.72
CA PRO A 69 -14.21 1.27 -37.42
C PRO A 69 -13.89 2.77 -37.59
N SER A 70 -14.87 3.63 -37.45
CA SER A 70 -14.66 5.05 -37.36
C SER A 70 -13.86 5.32 -36.11
N LEU A 71 -12.57 5.61 -36.25
CA LEU A 71 -11.82 6.33 -35.25
C LEU A 71 -12.47 7.69 -35.12
N SER A 72 -13.39 7.83 -34.18
CA SER A 72 -13.92 9.10 -33.76
C SER A 72 -12.75 9.94 -33.26
N SER A 73 -12.30 10.83 -34.13
CA SER A 73 -11.33 11.86 -33.79
C SER A 73 -11.96 12.77 -32.75
N GLY A 74 -11.44 12.69 -31.51
CA GLY A 74 -11.71 13.48 -30.35
C GLY A 74 -12.59 14.71 -30.50
N GLY A 75 -13.81 14.57 -30.08
CA GLY A 75 -14.61 15.68 -29.60
C GLY A 75 -14.56 15.64 -28.08
N ASP A 76 -14.34 16.78 -27.50
CA ASP A 76 -14.54 17.19 -26.11
C ASP A 76 -14.56 16.05 -25.07
N GLY A 77 -13.53 16.03 -24.20
CA GLY A 77 -13.27 15.00 -23.20
C GLY A 77 -14.38 14.81 -22.16
N ASN A 78 -15.55 14.42 -22.61
CA ASN A 78 -16.59 13.90 -21.73
C ASN A 78 -16.36 12.41 -21.59
N THR A 79 -15.42 12.05 -20.69
CA THR A 79 -15.25 10.67 -20.25
C THR A 79 -16.58 10.25 -19.65
N THR A 80 -17.30 9.33 -20.29
CA THR A 80 -18.52 8.76 -19.71
C THR A 80 -18.10 7.87 -18.56
N ILE A 81 -18.11 8.44 -17.35
CA ILE A 81 -17.86 7.70 -16.12
C ILE A 81 -19.06 6.80 -15.90
N THR A 82 -18.82 5.51 -15.61
CA THR A 82 -19.89 4.58 -15.23
C THR A 82 -20.50 5.00 -13.90
N GLN A 83 -21.72 4.59 -13.62
CA GLN A 83 -22.38 4.91 -12.36
C GLN A 83 -21.59 4.33 -11.15
N GLU A 84 -20.92 3.22 -11.33
CA GLU A 84 -20.08 2.59 -10.31
C GLU A 84 -18.81 3.41 -10.04
N GLU A 85 -18.10 3.83 -11.08
CA GLU A 85 -16.90 4.70 -10.96
C GLU A 85 -17.26 6.03 -10.30
N SER A 86 -18.38 6.63 -10.67
CA SER A 86 -18.92 7.85 -10.06
C SER A 86 -19.19 7.63 -8.57
N THR A 87 -19.64 6.44 -8.15
CA THR A 87 -19.94 6.11 -6.76
C THR A 87 -18.66 5.92 -5.93
N ILE A 88 -17.65 5.22 -6.46
CA ILE A 88 -16.35 5.05 -5.78
C ILE A 88 -15.67 6.41 -5.60
N ALA A 89 -15.65 7.25 -6.64
CA ALA A 89 -15.09 8.59 -6.57
C ALA A 89 -15.79 9.45 -5.50
N ALA A 90 -17.13 9.40 -5.45
CA ALA A 90 -17.91 10.14 -4.44
C ALA A 90 -17.65 9.64 -3.01
N VAL A 91 -17.43 8.32 -2.81
CA VAL A 91 -17.05 7.78 -1.51
C VAL A 91 -15.66 8.26 -1.11
N ALA A 92 -14.70 8.25 -2.04
CA ALA A 92 -13.36 8.74 -1.78
C ALA A 92 -13.37 10.23 -1.40
N GLU A 93 -14.04 11.08 -2.19
CA GLU A 93 -14.17 12.51 -1.93
C GLU A 93 -14.84 12.81 -0.56
N LYS A 94 -15.85 12.02 -0.17
CA LYS A 94 -16.51 12.16 1.13
C LYS A 94 -15.56 11.86 2.30
N VAL A 95 -14.69 10.85 2.16
CA VAL A 95 -13.86 10.35 3.27
C VAL A 95 -12.49 11.03 3.31
N GLU A 96 -12.00 11.54 2.19
CA GLU A 96 -10.70 12.20 2.04
C GLU A 96 -10.36 13.21 3.16
N PRO A 97 -11.26 14.12 3.59
CA PRO A 97 -10.95 15.10 4.64
C PRO A 97 -10.65 14.47 6.01
N SER A 98 -11.01 13.20 6.19
CA SER A 98 -10.77 12.45 7.43
C SER A 98 -9.54 11.54 7.34
N VAL A 99 -8.78 11.57 6.23
CA VAL A 99 -7.62 10.70 6.00
C VAL A 99 -6.35 11.53 5.99
N VAL A 100 -5.37 11.12 6.77
CA VAL A 100 -4.10 11.84 6.92
C VAL A 100 -2.91 10.94 6.60
N SER A 101 -1.82 11.52 6.12
CA SER A 101 -0.51 10.86 6.09
C SER A 101 0.13 10.92 7.45
N ILE A 102 0.74 9.82 7.88
CA ILE A 102 1.62 9.77 9.03
C ILE A 102 3.04 9.59 8.53
N VAL A 103 3.92 10.49 8.93
CA VAL A 103 5.35 10.45 8.63
C VAL A 103 6.09 10.22 9.94
N THR A 104 7.00 9.26 9.94
CA THR A 104 7.77 8.91 11.13
C THR A 104 9.25 8.99 10.84
N GLU A 105 10.03 9.45 11.82
CA GLU A 105 11.47 9.32 11.79
C GLU A 105 11.92 8.31 12.82
N THR A 106 12.83 7.44 12.42
CA THR A 106 13.46 6.45 13.30
C THR A 106 14.96 6.70 13.36
N GLN A 107 15.59 6.46 14.51
CA GLN A 107 17.04 6.49 14.64
C GLN A 107 17.58 5.08 14.81
N ILE A 108 18.32 4.63 13.79
CA ILE A 108 18.98 3.33 13.79
C ILE A 108 20.43 3.52 14.24
N GLN A 109 20.75 3.05 15.44
CA GLN A 109 22.14 2.99 15.90
C GLN A 109 22.86 1.81 15.27
N SER A 110 23.89 2.11 14.49
CA SER A 110 24.80 1.14 13.89
C SER A 110 26.20 1.28 14.50
N TYR A 111 27.03 0.25 14.37
CA TYR A 111 28.46 0.32 14.76
C TYR A 111 29.22 1.47 14.07
N TYR A 112 28.71 1.93 12.92
CA TYR A 112 29.32 3.02 12.11
C TYR A 112 28.66 4.40 12.37
N GLY A 113 27.76 4.53 13.33
CA GLY A 113 27.06 5.78 13.66
C GLY A 113 25.56 5.65 13.66
N THR A 114 24.88 6.75 13.97
CA THR A 114 23.42 6.85 13.94
C THR A 114 22.98 7.20 12.52
N THR A 115 22.04 6.46 11.96
CA THR A 115 21.39 6.74 10.68
C THR A 115 19.91 6.97 10.96
N SER A 116 19.32 8.03 10.38
CA SER A 116 17.87 8.24 10.39
C SER A 116 17.22 7.43 9.27
N GLY A 117 16.08 6.82 9.56
CA GLY A 117 15.17 6.22 8.60
C GLY A 117 13.85 6.98 8.64
N GLU A 118 13.18 7.09 7.51
CA GLU A 118 11.82 7.63 7.41
C GLU A 118 10.84 6.49 7.17
N GLY A 119 9.72 6.52 7.87
CA GLY A 119 8.58 5.64 7.66
C GLY A 119 7.35 6.44 7.28
N ALA A 120 6.39 5.78 6.64
CA ALA A 120 5.15 6.43 6.28
C ALA A 120 3.98 5.45 6.35
N GLY A 121 2.82 5.99 6.70
CA GLY A 121 1.55 5.29 6.74
C GLY A 121 0.39 6.25 6.63
N THR A 122 -0.78 5.77 6.97
CA THR A 122 -2.03 6.52 6.91
C THR A 122 -2.69 6.54 8.29
N GLY A 123 -3.46 7.57 8.57
CA GLY A 123 -4.28 7.68 9.76
C GLY A 123 -5.72 8.10 9.43
N ILE A 124 -6.60 7.89 10.39
CA ILE A 124 -8.03 8.23 10.32
C ILE A 124 -8.34 9.22 11.41
N ILE A 125 -8.76 10.43 11.08
CA ILE A 125 -9.25 11.42 12.04
C ILE A 125 -10.55 10.90 12.63
N VAL A 126 -10.65 10.84 13.95
CA VAL A 126 -11.81 10.29 14.68
C VAL A 126 -12.51 11.29 15.58
N SER A 127 -11.99 12.54 15.68
CA SER A 127 -12.62 13.63 16.39
C SER A 127 -12.29 14.99 15.79
N GLU A 128 -13.14 15.99 16.04
CA GLU A 128 -12.98 17.36 15.54
C GLU A 128 -11.76 18.08 16.16
N ASP A 129 -11.30 17.64 17.33
CA ASP A 129 -10.15 18.21 18.04
C ASP A 129 -8.83 17.50 17.70
N GLY A 130 -8.81 16.59 16.70
CA GLY A 130 -7.58 16.06 16.10
C GLY A 130 -7.07 14.74 16.71
N TYR A 131 -7.93 13.90 17.28
CA TYR A 131 -7.54 12.51 17.53
C TYR A 131 -7.47 11.74 16.22
N VAL A 132 -6.40 10.96 16.05
CA VAL A 132 -6.12 10.14 14.86
C VAL A 132 -5.90 8.69 15.29
N MET A 133 -6.53 7.77 14.59
CA MET A 133 -6.35 6.33 14.75
C MET A 133 -5.53 5.78 13.60
N THR A 134 -4.56 4.90 13.89
CA THR A 134 -3.68 4.27 12.91
C THR A 134 -3.26 2.88 13.37
N ASN A 135 -2.40 2.20 12.62
CA ASN A 135 -1.76 0.97 13.07
C ASN A 135 -0.59 1.25 14.02
N ASN A 136 -0.37 0.34 14.96
CA ASN A 136 0.78 0.39 15.86
C ASN A 136 2.11 0.27 15.08
N HIS A 137 2.20 -0.64 14.11
CA HIS A 137 3.42 -0.84 13.33
C HIS A 137 3.82 0.40 12.50
N VAL A 138 2.87 1.31 12.16
CA VAL A 138 3.16 2.57 11.45
C VAL A 138 4.03 3.49 12.30
N ILE A 139 3.86 3.49 13.62
CA ILE A 139 4.58 4.37 14.54
C ILE A 139 5.60 3.64 15.43
N ASP A 140 5.78 2.33 15.23
CA ASP A 140 6.68 1.55 16.07
C ASP A 140 8.14 1.94 15.84
N GLY A 141 8.86 2.16 16.93
CA GLY A 141 10.26 2.63 16.89
C GLY A 141 10.44 4.08 16.42
N ALA A 142 9.36 4.83 16.16
CA ALA A 142 9.45 6.23 15.77
C ALA A 142 10.01 7.09 16.91
N THR A 143 10.93 7.99 16.57
CA THR A 143 11.43 9.04 17.46
C THR A 143 10.61 10.33 17.36
N THR A 144 10.07 10.59 16.16
CA THR A 144 9.13 11.68 15.88
C THR A 144 8.01 11.17 15.02
N VAL A 145 6.82 11.74 15.22
CA VAL A 145 5.63 11.48 14.41
C VAL A 145 5.08 12.81 13.96
N SER A 146 4.86 12.97 12.67
CA SER A 146 4.21 14.13 12.06
C SER A 146 3.00 13.68 11.25
N VAL A 147 2.03 14.55 11.11
CA VAL A 147 0.80 14.30 10.36
C VAL A 147 0.67 15.34 9.24
N ILE A 148 0.28 14.90 8.05
CA ILE A 148 -0.07 15.76 6.92
C ILE A 148 -1.53 15.49 6.57
N ASP A 149 -2.35 16.54 6.55
CA ASP A 149 -3.76 16.40 6.21
C ASP A 149 -4.00 16.30 4.68
N SER A 150 -5.26 16.18 4.27
CA SER A 150 -5.65 16.06 2.87
C SER A 150 -5.39 17.34 2.05
N GLU A 151 -5.24 18.49 2.72
CA GLU A 151 -4.93 19.80 2.09
C GLU A 151 -3.43 20.04 1.99
N GLY A 152 -2.60 19.17 2.61
CA GLY A 152 -1.14 19.25 2.64
C GLY A 152 -0.59 20.07 3.81
N ALA A 153 -1.40 20.42 4.80
CA ALA A 153 -0.92 21.07 6.02
C ALA A 153 -0.15 20.07 6.89
N LEU A 154 1.05 20.48 7.34
CA LEU A 154 1.94 19.67 8.16
C LEU A 154 1.75 20.03 9.65
N TYR A 155 1.58 18.99 10.46
CA TYR A 155 1.48 19.06 11.92
C TYR A 155 2.62 18.26 12.54
N ASP A 156 3.58 18.96 13.17
CA ASP A 156 4.76 18.36 13.82
C ASP A 156 4.55 18.15 15.32
N ASP A 157 3.57 18.83 15.94
CA ASP A 157 3.22 18.64 17.35
C ASP A 157 2.14 17.56 17.46
N VAL A 158 2.59 16.31 17.41
CA VAL A 158 1.74 15.12 17.48
C VAL A 158 2.16 14.25 18.65
N GLU A 159 1.22 13.97 19.54
CA GLU A 159 1.42 13.13 20.71
C GLU A 159 0.90 11.70 20.45
N VAL A 160 1.64 10.69 20.91
CA VAL A 160 1.18 9.30 20.94
C VAL A 160 0.39 9.08 22.24
N ILE A 161 -0.93 9.01 22.14
CA ILE A 161 -1.84 8.88 23.28
C ILE A 161 -1.85 7.46 23.83
N GLY A 162 -1.91 6.48 22.95
CA GLY A 162 -1.96 5.08 23.35
C GLY A 162 -1.60 4.13 22.22
N ARG A 163 -1.16 2.93 22.62
CA ARG A 163 -0.77 1.86 21.70
C ARG A 163 -1.30 0.52 22.17
N ASP A 164 -1.83 -0.25 21.26
CA ASP A 164 -2.19 -1.66 21.43
C ASP A 164 -1.44 -2.52 20.41
N PRO A 165 -0.20 -2.94 20.73
CA PRO A 165 0.59 -3.76 19.83
C PRO A 165 -0.03 -5.13 19.53
N LEU A 166 -0.89 -5.67 20.42
CA LEU A 166 -1.52 -6.97 20.23
C LEU A 166 -2.60 -6.95 19.14
N ASN A 167 -3.27 -5.80 18.98
CA ASN A 167 -4.30 -5.60 17.99
C ASN A 167 -3.84 -4.68 16.84
N ASP A 168 -2.56 -4.28 16.83
CA ASP A 168 -1.95 -3.39 15.85
C ASP A 168 -2.69 -2.05 15.71
N ILE A 169 -3.04 -1.41 16.84
CA ILE A 169 -3.74 -0.12 16.87
C ILE A 169 -2.93 0.91 17.66
N ALA A 170 -2.94 2.15 17.20
CA ALA A 170 -2.40 3.30 17.90
C ALA A 170 -3.32 4.51 17.78
N PHE A 171 -3.27 5.38 18.78
CA PHE A 171 -3.98 6.64 18.83
C PHE A 171 -2.98 7.79 18.97
N LEU A 172 -3.19 8.80 18.14
CA LEU A 172 -2.39 10.02 18.12
C LEU A 172 -3.29 11.22 18.42
N LYS A 173 -2.68 12.31 18.89
CA LYS A 173 -3.33 13.61 19.07
C LYS A 173 -2.54 14.67 18.34
N ILE A 174 -3.18 15.34 17.40
CA ILE A 174 -2.64 16.55 16.77
C ILE A 174 -2.90 17.72 17.72
N ASN A 175 -1.84 18.35 18.22
CA ASN A 175 -1.93 19.51 19.08
C ASN A 175 -2.03 20.78 18.22
N SER A 176 -3.25 21.09 17.76
CA SER A 176 -3.57 22.25 16.94
C SER A 176 -4.86 22.91 17.42
N THR A 177 -5.06 24.17 17.04
CA THR A 177 -6.32 24.90 17.22
C THR A 177 -7.27 24.71 16.03
N ASP A 178 -6.85 24.00 15.01
CA ASP A 178 -7.65 23.73 13.83
C ASP A 178 -8.81 22.77 14.17
N THR A 179 -9.85 22.83 13.39
CA THR A 179 -10.99 21.90 13.50
C THR A 179 -10.91 20.89 12.36
N PHE A 180 -10.88 19.62 12.72
CA PHE A 180 -10.74 18.52 11.79
C PHE A 180 -12.10 17.91 11.44
N THR A 181 -12.16 17.20 10.30
CA THR A 181 -13.35 16.47 9.88
C THR A 181 -13.23 14.99 10.29
N PRO A 182 -13.97 14.51 11.29
CA PRO A 182 -13.88 13.12 11.72
C PRO A 182 -14.56 12.17 10.74
N ALA A 183 -14.01 10.96 10.57
CA ALA A 183 -14.60 9.90 9.78
C ALA A 183 -15.88 9.36 10.44
N GLU A 184 -16.86 9.03 9.61
CA GLU A 184 -18.05 8.30 10.06
C GLU A 184 -17.70 6.82 10.32
N LEU A 185 -17.82 6.36 11.58
CA LEU A 185 -17.52 4.98 11.94
C LEU A 185 -18.75 4.08 11.72
N GLY A 186 -18.60 3.10 10.84
CA GLY A 186 -19.63 2.11 10.52
C GLY A 186 -19.74 0.98 11.55
N ASN A 187 -20.30 -0.14 11.13
CA ASN A 187 -20.46 -1.34 11.96
C ASN A 187 -19.91 -2.58 11.23
N SER A 188 -18.73 -3.03 11.67
CA SER A 188 -18.06 -4.20 11.06
C SER A 188 -18.77 -5.53 11.32
N SER A 189 -19.67 -5.62 12.30
CA SER A 189 -20.46 -6.84 12.53
C SER A 189 -21.60 -7.03 11.52
N SER A 190 -21.93 -6.01 10.72
CA SER A 190 -23.01 -6.07 9.72
C SER A 190 -22.51 -6.28 8.30
N ILE A 191 -21.19 -6.34 8.08
CA ILE A 191 -20.60 -6.54 6.76
C ILE A 191 -20.87 -7.94 6.23
N ARG A 192 -20.86 -8.08 4.90
CA ARG A 192 -21.12 -9.35 4.22
C ARG A 192 -20.06 -9.63 3.18
N VAL A 193 -19.68 -10.88 3.03
CA VAL A 193 -18.84 -11.34 1.92
C VAL A 193 -19.50 -10.97 0.58
N GLY A 194 -18.73 -10.41 -0.34
CA GLY A 194 -19.21 -9.85 -1.60
C GLY A 194 -19.67 -8.39 -1.53
N GLN A 195 -19.69 -7.76 -0.35
CA GLN A 195 -19.99 -6.33 -0.22
C GLN A 195 -18.85 -5.50 -0.78
N GLN A 196 -19.16 -4.48 -1.61
CA GLN A 196 -18.16 -3.55 -2.13
C GLN A 196 -17.56 -2.71 -1.01
N VAL A 197 -16.25 -2.46 -1.14
CA VAL A 197 -15.45 -1.67 -0.20
C VAL A 197 -14.42 -0.83 -0.96
N VAL A 198 -14.00 0.25 -0.32
CA VAL A 198 -12.97 1.15 -0.81
C VAL A 198 -11.92 1.27 0.29
N ALA A 199 -10.65 1.01 -0.05
CA ALA A 199 -9.51 1.27 0.81
C ALA A 199 -8.87 2.60 0.40
N ILE A 200 -8.65 3.47 1.37
CA ILE A 200 -8.09 4.80 1.14
C ILE A 200 -6.79 4.92 1.93
N GLY A 201 -5.78 5.52 1.30
CA GLY A 201 -4.51 5.79 1.93
C GLY A 201 -3.92 7.10 1.46
N ASN A 202 -3.05 7.66 2.28
CA ASN A 202 -2.32 8.89 1.97
C ASN A 202 -0.82 8.64 2.19
N ALA A 203 -0.21 7.87 1.27
CA ALA A 203 1.17 7.47 1.39
C ALA A 203 2.13 8.64 1.13
N LEU A 204 2.99 8.96 2.11
CA LEU A 204 4.10 9.90 1.99
C LEU A 204 3.71 11.38 1.79
N GLY A 205 2.45 11.76 1.87
CA GLY A 205 2.02 13.11 1.48
C GLY A 205 2.28 13.47 0.01
N GLN A 206 2.99 12.59 -0.73
CA GLN A 206 3.32 12.78 -2.15
C GLN A 206 2.27 12.17 -3.08
N TYR A 207 1.59 11.12 -2.61
CA TYR A 207 0.49 10.46 -3.31
C TYR A 207 -0.74 10.53 -2.43
N SER A 208 -1.20 11.77 -2.17
CA SER A 208 -2.46 12.01 -1.47
C SER A 208 -3.57 11.21 -2.14
N ASN A 209 -4.33 10.48 -1.31
CA ASN A 209 -5.55 9.78 -1.72
C ASN A 209 -5.36 8.64 -2.71
N THR A 210 -4.42 7.73 -2.41
CA THR A 210 -4.42 6.44 -3.10
C THR A 210 -5.70 5.69 -2.75
N VAL A 211 -6.56 5.49 -3.75
CA VAL A 211 -7.84 4.80 -3.61
C VAL A 211 -7.75 3.47 -4.33
N THR A 212 -8.08 2.40 -3.63
CA THR A 212 -8.29 1.08 -4.23
C THR A 212 -9.67 0.56 -3.87
N SER A 213 -10.29 -0.20 -4.76
CA SER A 213 -11.63 -0.76 -4.53
C SER A 213 -11.62 -2.27 -4.71
N GLY A 214 -12.54 -2.92 -4.03
CA GLY A 214 -12.72 -4.37 -4.07
C GLY A 214 -13.98 -4.78 -3.33
N ILE A 215 -13.97 -5.99 -2.82
CA ILE A 215 -15.06 -6.55 -2.02
C ILE A 215 -14.53 -7.11 -0.69
N VAL A 216 -15.42 -7.32 0.26
CA VAL A 216 -15.16 -8.17 1.41
C VAL A 216 -15.05 -9.62 0.92
N SER A 217 -13.85 -10.19 0.92
CA SER A 217 -13.58 -11.56 0.48
C SER A 217 -13.79 -12.58 1.59
N GLY A 218 -13.73 -12.15 2.85
CA GLY A 218 -13.94 -12.99 4.03
C GLY A 218 -13.94 -12.18 5.33
N THR A 219 -14.34 -12.81 6.41
CA THR A 219 -14.32 -12.23 7.77
C THR A 219 -13.80 -13.27 8.76
N GLY A 220 -13.36 -12.84 9.94
CA GLY A 220 -12.87 -13.73 10.98
C GLY A 220 -11.55 -14.40 10.62
N ARG A 221 -10.67 -13.76 9.85
CA ARG A 221 -9.42 -14.35 9.38
C ARG A 221 -8.30 -14.17 10.40
N PRO A 222 -7.65 -15.25 10.86
CA PRO A 222 -6.39 -15.13 11.58
C PRO A 222 -5.24 -14.98 10.58
N VAL A 223 -4.31 -14.08 10.88
CA VAL A 223 -3.09 -13.87 10.10
C VAL A 223 -1.90 -13.81 11.03
N THR A 224 -0.83 -14.51 10.68
CA THR A 224 0.45 -14.41 11.39
C THR A 224 1.47 -13.85 10.40
N ALA A 225 1.98 -12.66 10.66
CA ALA A 225 3.07 -12.05 9.93
C ALA A 225 4.39 -12.32 10.68
N SER A 226 5.46 -12.58 9.94
CA SER A 226 6.79 -12.74 10.51
C SER A 226 7.65 -11.56 10.07
N SER A 227 8.03 -10.70 10.99
CA SER A 227 9.07 -9.72 10.76
C SER A 227 10.41 -10.44 10.84
N GLY A 228 11.17 -10.59 9.78
CA GLY A 228 12.36 -11.45 9.61
C GLY A 228 13.44 -11.48 10.72
N TYR A 229 13.19 -10.89 11.89
CA TYR A 229 14.06 -10.87 13.09
C TYR A 229 13.57 -11.75 14.24
N GLY A 230 12.59 -12.64 14.00
CA GLY A 230 12.13 -13.60 15.01
C GLY A 230 10.90 -13.18 15.80
N ASP A 231 10.40 -11.97 15.61
CA ASP A 231 9.12 -11.53 16.14
C ASP A 231 8.02 -11.87 15.13
N SER A 232 6.96 -12.50 15.60
CA SER A 232 5.78 -12.79 14.81
C SER A 232 4.60 -12.05 15.41
N GLU A 233 3.93 -11.26 14.60
CA GLU A 233 2.67 -10.62 14.94
C GLU A 233 1.53 -11.53 14.50
N SER A 234 0.57 -11.79 15.40
CA SER A 234 -0.58 -12.63 15.11
C SER A 234 -1.86 -11.86 15.39
N LEU A 235 -2.51 -11.44 14.33
CA LEU A 235 -3.80 -10.78 14.39
C LEU A 235 -4.93 -11.77 14.12
N THR A 236 -6.07 -11.58 14.78
CA THR A 236 -7.24 -12.45 14.64
C THR A 236 -8.46 -11.62 14.25
N ASP A 237 -9.49 -12.31 13.77
CA ASP A 237 -10.79 -11.70 13.40
C ASP A 237 -10.73 -10.66 12.27
N LEU A 238 -9.71 -10.72 11.38
CA LEU A 238 -9.52 -9.75 10.32
C LEU A 238 -10.60 -9.84 9.23
N ILE A 239 -10.89 -8.69 8.60
CA ILE A 239 -11.63 -8.58 7.35
C ILE A 239 -10.63 -8.83 6.22
N GLN A 240 -10.94 -9.79 5.34
CA GLN A 240 -10.20 -10.04 4.10
C GLN A 240 -10.85 -9.28 2.96
N THR A 241 -10.05 -8.64 2.11
CA THR A 241 -10.49 -7.92 0.90
C THR A 241 -9.55 -8.20 -0.28
N ASP A 242 -10.03 -8.04 -1.50
CA ASP A 242 -9.23 -8.01 -2.72
C ASP A 242 -8.89 -6.57 -3.17
N ALA A 243 -9.38 -5.54 -2.46
CA ALA A 243 -8.83 -4.20 -2.58
C ALA A 243 -7.33 -4.24 -2.25
N SER A 244 -6.51 -3.58 -3.06
CA SER A 244 -5.06 -3.60 -2.87
C SER A 244 -4.66 -2.89 -1.57
N ILE A 245 -4.17 -3.64 -0.60
CA ILE A 245 -3.60 -3.14 0.64
C ILE A 245 -2.08 -3.25 0.55
N ASN A 246 -1.39 -2.15 0.79
CA ASN A 246 0.07 -2.01 0.67
C ASN A 246 0.58 -1.07 1.77
N SER A 247 1.89 -0.99 1.95
CA SER A 247 2.55 -0.15 2.97
C SER A 247 2.08 1.31 2.99
N GLY A 248 1.56 1.85 1.88
CA GLY A 248 1.09 3.24 1.82
C GLY A 248 -0.31 3.48 2.38
N ASN A 249 -1.19 2.46 2.45
CA ASN A 249 -2.54 2.60 2.99
C ASN A 249 -2.75 1.89 4.33
N SER A 250 -1.70 1.30 4.92
CA SER A 250 -1.70 0.81 6.31
C SER A 250 -2.07 1.93 7.28
N GLY A 251 -2.98 1.66 8.20
CA GLY A 251 -3.54 2.61 9.16
C GLY A 251 -4.70 3.45 8.60
N GLY A 252 -4.90 3.44 7.28
CA GLY A 252 -6.02 4.10 6.63
C GLY A 252 -7.33 3.32 6.69
N PRO A 253 -8.45 3.95 6.29
CA PRO A 253 -9.77 3.34 6.38
C PRO A 253 -10.04 2.33 5.25
N LEU A 254 -10.69 1.21 5.61
CA LEU A 254 -11.55 0.45 4.71
C LEU A 254 -12.98 0.93 4.91
N VAL A 255 -13.62 1.45 3.85
CA VAL A 255 -14.96 2.02 3.95
C VAL A 255 -15.97 1.25 3.11
N ASN A 256 -17.25 1.31 3.53
CA ASN A 256 -18.37 0.83 2.73
C ASN A 256 -18.80 1.89 1.69
N MET A 257 -19.73 1.54 0.80
CA MET A 257 -20.22 2.44 -0.25
C MET A 257 -21.05 3.64 0.26
N SER A 258 -21.27 3.76 1.56
CA SER A 258 -21.82 4.95 2.22
C SER A 258 -20.75 5.88 2.79
N GLY A 259 -19.46 5.53 2.65
CA GLY A 259 -18.33 6.27 3.22
C GLY A 259 -18.12 6.06 4.71
N GLN A 260 -18.65 4.97 5.27
CA GLN A 260 -18.47 4.64 6.69
C GLN A 260 -17.28 3.69 6.86
N VAL A 261 -16.42 3.97 7.82
CA VAL A 261 -15.25 3.15 8.14
C VAL A 261 -15.70 1.84 8.78
N ILE A 262 -15.41 0.72 8.13
CA ILE A 262 -15.71 -0.63 8.61
C ILE A 262 -14.48 -1.39 9.08
N GLY A 263 -13.28 -0.89 8.73
CA GLY A 263 -12.00 -1.49 9.15
C GLY A 263 -10.83 -0.52 8.99
N ILE A 264 -9.69 -0.89 9.55
CA ILE A 264 -8.41 -0.21 9.44
C ILE A 264 -7.50 -1.11 8.62
N ASN A 265 -7.00 -0.63 7.49
CA ASN A 265 -6.14 -1.39 6.60
C ASN A 265 -4.82 -1.76 7.29
N THR A 266 -4.35 -2.99 7.13
CA THR A 266 -3.06 -3.42 7.68
C THR A 266 -2.32 -4.27 6.64
N ALA A 267 -1.13 -3.79 6.21
CA ALA A 267 -0.28 -4.46 5.22
C ALA A 267 0.75 -5.36 5.93
N ILE A 268 0.27 -6.33 6.70
CA ILE A 268 1.12 -7.25 7.46
C ILE A 268 1.56 -8.49 6.67
N VAL A 269 1.03 -8.72 5.47
CA VAL A 269 1.39 -9.86 4.62
C VAL A 269 1.99 -9.31 3.33
N GLU A 270 3.30 -9.40 3.21
CA GLU A 270 3.99 -9.09 1.97
C GLU A 270 3.77 -10.20 0.93
N ASP A 271 3.75 -9.85 -0.36
CA ASP A 271 3.62 -10.78 -1.50
C ASP A 271 2.28 -11.54 -1.66
N ALA A 272 1.23 -11.19 -0.91
CA ALA A 272 -0.10 -11.77 -1.08
C ALA A 272 -0.90 -11.05 -2.17
N ASN A 273 -0.59 -11.28 -3.45
CA ASN A 273 -1.28 -10.66 -4.57
C ASN A 273 -2.80 -10.86 -4.50
N GLY A 274 -3.57 -9.77 -4.38
CA GLY A 274 -5.03 -9.80 -4.34
C GLY A 274 -5.62 -10.28 -3.01
N ILE A 275 -4.83 -10.29 -1.93
CA ILE A 275 -5.30 -10.60 -0.59
C ILE A 275 -4.84 -9.48 0.35
N GLY A 276 -5.77 -8.62 0.75
CA GLY A 276 -5.57 -7.58 1.74
C GLY A 276 -6.32 -7.90 3.03
N PHE A 277 -5.89 -7.27 4.12
CA PHE A 277 -6.52 -7.42 5.43
C PHE A 277 -6.82 -6.07 6.07
N SER A 278 -7.87 -6.03 6.89
CA SER A 278 -8.22 -4.86 7.69
C SER A 278 -8.71 -5.30 9.06
N ILE A 279 -8.34 -4.57 10.08
CA ILE A 279 -8.78 -4.75 11.46
C ILE A 279 -10.23 -4.25 11.55
N PRO A 280 -11.20 -5.04 12.06
CA PRO A 280 -12.60 -4.61 12.15
C PRO A 280 -12.75 -3.37 13.03
N ILE A 281 -13.47 -2.35 12.57
CA ILE A 281 -13.65 -1.11 13.32
C ILE A 281 -14.31 -1.30 14.69
N ASN A 282 -15.17 -2.30 14.86
CA ASN A 282 -15.82 -2.54 16.14
C ASN A 282 -14.86 -2.99 17.23
N SER A 283 -13.72 -3.60 16.89
CA SER A 283 -12.71 -3.99 17.88
C SER A 283 -12.01 -2.79 18.51
N THR A 284 -12.01 -1.64 17.84
CA THR A 284 -11.31 -0.43 18.29
C THR A 284 -12.23 0.53 19.06
N LYS A 285 -13.58 0.42 18.90
CA LYS A 285 -14.53 1.40 19.44
C LYS A 285 -14.50 1.53 20.96
N GLY A 286 -14.23 0.43 21.68
CA GLY A 286 -14.12 0.45 23.14
C GLY A 286 -12.97 1.31 23.62
N VAL A 287 -11.78 1.06 23.07
CA VAL A 287 -10.55 1.81 23.39
C VAL A 287 -10.68 3.26 22.90
N LEU A 288 -11.20 3.48 21.69
CA LEU A 288 -11.45 4.82 21.17
C LEU A 288 -12.34 5.65 22.10
N ALA A 289 -13.44 5.06 22.62
CA ALA A 289 -14.33 5.76 23.54
C ALA A 289 -13.63 6.14 24.85
N GLU A 290 -12.71 5.31 25.35
CA GLU A 290 -11.88 5.59 26.52
C GLU A 290 -10.90 6.72 26.25
N VAL A 291 -10.15 6.64 25.14
CA VAL A 291 -9.22 7.69 24.70
C VAL A 291 -9.90 9.04 24.53
N LEU A 292 -11.07 9.10 23.90
CA LEU A 292 -11.83 10.36 23.73
C LEU A 292 -12.40 10.90 25.03
N ALA A 293 -12.65 10.04 26.05
CA ALA A 293 -13.18 10.48 27.33
C ALA A 293 -12.11 10.93 28.33
N THR A 294 -10.93 10.32 28.30
CA THR A 294 -9.87 10.53 29.28
C THR A 294 -8.70 11.33 28.74
N GLY A 295 -8.51 11.32 27.44
CA GLY A 295 -7.31 11.85 26.78
C GLY A 295 -6.07 10.95 26.91
N GLU A 296 -6.27 9.72 27.40
CA GLU A 296 -5.21 8.74 27.64
C GLU A 296 -5.64 7.34 27.14
#